data_28d63f188879a936316187d09eb37dc7
#
_entry.id   28d63f188879a936316187d09eb37dc7
#
_cell.length_a   1.000
_cell.length_b   1.000
_cell.length_c   1.000
_cell.angle_alpha   90.00
_cell.angle_beta   90.00
_cell.angle_gamma   90.00
#
_symmetry.space_group_name_H-M   'P 1'
#
loop_
_entity.id
_entity.type
_entity.pdbx_description
1 polymer ?
#
loop_
_entity_poly.entity_id
_entity_poly.type
_entity_poly.pdbx_seq_one_letter_code
_entity_poly.pdbx_strand_id
1 'polypeptide(L)'
;MGMFFYILMHAFLYTAAMAVFTIIISSFFGFAGNMWSSPVYSLAHDVTNSIGAKYNITFPWLAMMKVMSVPQAFAVTFLFLYLYLAFMGALLYAAALLSSGIAGMVAVIGVHLTGYLRMMDSYTETSLLARAVPGNFIDGTLSYWQSAALFLALIAVLMVLSSVLVKKMEFQPGKEIDG
;
A
#
# COMPACT_ATOMS: atom_id res chain seq x y z
N MET A 1 -21.49 -7.28 -7.07
CA MET A 1 -21.02 -7.08 -5.66
C MET A 1 -20.04 -8.15 -5.19
N GLY A 2 -20.17 -9.43 -5.56
CA GLY A 2 -19.28 -10.51 -5.10
C GLY A 2 -17.78 -10.30 -5.41
N MET A 3 -17.45 -9.77 -6.59
CA MET A 3 -16.05 -9.60 -6.99
C MET A 3 -15.29 -8.55 -6.16
N PHE A 4 -15.95 -7.45 -5.76
CA PHE A 4 -15.32 -6.47 -4.87
C PHE A 4 -15.11 -7.00 -3.47
N PHE A 5 -16.07 -7.74 -2.94
CA PHE A 5 -15.88 -8.43 -1.68
C PHE A 5 -14.68 -9.38 -1.74
N TYR A 6 -14.53 -10.11 -2.84
CA TYR A 6 -13.37 -10.97 -3.09
C TYR A 6 -12.06 -10.20 -3.10
N ILE A 7 -11.98 -9.05 -3.80
CA ILE A 7 -10.81 -8.19 -3.83
C ILE A 7 -10.45 -7.68 -2.43
N LEU A 8 -11.42 -7.15 -1.70
CA LEU A 8 -11.21 -6.63 -0.35
C LEU A 8 -10.76 -7.74 0.61
N MET A 9 -11.35 -8.93 0.51
CA MET A 9 -10.97 -10.08 1.32
C MET A 9 -9.54 -10.54 1.02
N HIS A 10 -9.15 -10.59 -0.26
CA HIS A 10 -7.78 -10.96 -0.63
C HIS A 10 -6.76 -9.91 -0.17
N ALA A 11 -7.05 -8.62 -0.34
CA ALA A 11 -6.22 -7.55 0.17
C ALA A 11 -6.03 -7.67 1.69
N PHE A 12 -7.12 -7.98 2.42
CA PHE A 12 -7.07 -8.20 3.86
C PHE A 12 -6.22 -9.42 4.23
N LEU A 13 -6.44 -10.57 3.58
CA LEU A 13 -5.68 -11.79 3.85
C LEU A 13 -4.18 -11.61 3.57
N TYR A 14 -3.82 -10.94 2.47
CA TYR A 14 -2.43 -10.62 2.16
C TYR A 14 -1.81 -9.73 3.23
N THR A 15 -2.50 -8.65 3.61
CA THR A 15 -2.02 -7.73 4.64
C THR A 15 -1.88 -8.45 5.99
N ALA A 16 -2.85 -9.28 6.35
CA ALA A 16 -2.80 -10.07 7.57
C ALA A 16 -1.65 -11.10 7.56
N ALA A 17 -1.42 -11.78 6.45
CA ALA A 17 -0.30 -12.72 6.32
C ALA A 17 1.05 -12.02 6.47
N MET A 18 1.24 -10.86 5.84
CA MET A 18 2.46 -10.06 5.99
C MET A 18 2.64 -9.55 7.42
N ALA A 19 1.56 -9.18 8.08
CA ALA A 19 1.56 -8.75 9.47
C ALA A 19 1.98 -9.88 10.41
N VAL A 20 1.38 -11.06 10.28
CA VAL A 20 1.73 -12.25 11.06
C VAL A 20 3.19 -12.64 10.84
N PHE A 21 3.64 -12.67 9.59
CA PHE A 21 5.03 -12.96 9.25
C PHE A 21 6.00 -11.98 9.91
N THR A 22 5.69 -10.68 9.89
CA THR A 22 6.49 -9.65 10.54
C THR A 22 6.55 -9.85 12.06
N ILE A 23 5.43 -10.17 12.70
CA ILE A 23 5.37 -10.46 14.16
C ILE A 23 6.22 -11.67 14.49
N ILE A 24 6.11 -12.77 13.72
CA ILE A 24 6.89 -13.99 13.93
C ILE A 24 8.39 -13.69 13.85
N ILE A 25 8.84 -13.00 12.79
CA ILE A 25 10.26 -12.64 12.65
C ILE A 25 10.71 -11.76 13.81
N SER A 26 9.92 -10.74 14.17
CA SER A 26 10.25 -9.81 15.24
C SER A 26 10.34 -10.51 16.60
N SER A 27 9.61 -11.60 16.81
CA SER A 27 9.64 -12.36 18.07
C SER A 27 10.95 -13.08 18.35
N PHE A 28 11.79 -13.29 17.33
CA PHE A 28 13.13 -13.88 17.50
C PHE A 28 14.15 -12.88 18.05
N PHE A 29 13.82 -11.60 18.10
CA PHE A 29 14.70 -10.54 18.60
C PHE A 29 14.16 -10.01 19.94
N GLY A 30 15.07 -9.68 20.85
CA GLY A 30 14.69 -9.03 22.10
C GLY A 30 14.09 -7.64 21.85
N PHE A 31 13.17 -7.23 22.72
CA PHE A 31 12.50 -5.92 22.62
C PHE A 31 13.18 -4.88 23.53
N ALA A 32 13.23 -3.66 23.02
CA ALA A 32 13.69 -2.48 23.74
C ALA A 32 12.54 -1.47 23.93
N GLY A 33 12.85 -0.19 24.10
CA GLY A 33 11.85 0.85 24.30
C GLY A 33 10.78 0.87 23.20
N ASN A 34 9.54 1.17 23.60
CA ASN A 34 8.37 1.20 22.71
C ASN A 34 8.08 -0.12 21.98
N MET A 35 8.52 -1.24 22.54
CA MET A 35 8.36 -2.59 21.99
C MET A 35 9.08 -2.84 20.63
N TRP A 36 9.98 -1.97 20.22
CA TRP A 36 10.83 -2.22 19.07
C TRP A 36 11.91 -3.25 19.38
N SER A 37 12.34 -4.04 18.39
CA SER A 37 13.44 -4.97 18.58
C SER A 37 14.72 -4.23 18.96
N SER A 38 15.56 -4.83 19.82
CA SER A 38 16.79 -4.19 20.32
C SER A 38 17.71 -3.69 19.19
N PRO A 39 17.97 -4.46 18.11
CA PRO A 39 18.80 -3.98 17.00
C PRO A 39 18.21 -2.75 16.31
N VAL A 40 16.90 -2.76 16.09
CA VAL A 40 16.17 -1.69 15.42
C VAL A 40 16.12 -0.43 16.29
N TYR A 41 15.89 -0.59 17.60
CA TYR A 41 15.91 0.51 18.56
C TYR A 41 17.30 1.17 18.63
N SER A 42 18.36 0.38 18.71
CA SER A 42 19.74 0.89 18.71
C SER A 42 20.06 1.63 17.42
N LEU A 43 19.65 1.11 16.25
CA LEU A 43 19.85 1.76 14.96
C LEU A 43 19.14 3.12 14.89
N ALA A 44 17.95 3.24 15.48
CA ALA A 44 17.18 4.48 15.48
C ALA A 44 17.76 5.57 16.40
N HIS A 45 18.46 5.18 17.48
CA HIS A 45 18.95 6.11 18.52
C HIS A 45 20.44 6.40 18.40
N ASP A 46 21.23 5.53 17.78
CA ASP A 46 22.65 5.72 17.56
C ASP A 46 22.93 6.16 16.11
N VAL A 47 22.41 7.32 15.75
CA VAL A 47 22.49 7.84 14.38
C VAL A 47 23.91 8.20 13.97
N THR A 48 24.77 8.61 14.91
CA THR A 48 26.13 9.09 14.63
C THR A 48 27.12 7.97 14.36
N ASN A 49 26.92 6.79 14.96
CA ASN A 49 27.78 5.62 14.76
C ASN A 49 27.08 4.48 14.01
N SER A 50 25.88 4.77 13.51
CA SER A 50 25.06 3.74 12.87
C SER A 50 25.69 3.27 11.56
N ILE A 51 25.45 2.01 11.24
CA ILE A 51 25.78 1.42 9.93
C ILE A 51 25.18 2.27 8.81
N GLY A 52 24.01 2.88 9.02
CA GLY A 52 23.38 3.79 8.08
C GLY A 52 24.22 5.01 7.76
N ALA A 53 24.77 5.70 8.77
CA ALA A 53 25.66 6.85 8.56
C ALA A 53 26.95 6.45 7.84
N LYS A 54 27.55 5.30 8.23
CA LYS A 54 28.79 4.81 7.64
C LYS A 54 28.66 4.46 6.16
N TYR A 55 27.51 3.93 5.74
CA TYR A 55 27.27 3.48 4.36
C TYR A 55 26.30 4.39 3.60
N ASN A 56 25.98 5.56 4.14
CA ASN A 56 25.01 6.50 3.57
C ASN A 56 23.63 5.87 3.26
N ILE A 57 23.21 4.94 4.13
CA ILE A 57 21.92 4.26 4.03
C ILE A 57 20.90 5.04 4.86
N THR A 58 19.91 5.60 4.20
CA THR A 58 18.76 6.23 4.87
C THR A 58 17.63 5.23 5.08
N PHE A 59 17.20 5.11 6.33
CA PHE A 59 16.04 4.31 6.70
C PHE A 59 14.87 5.25 6.99
N PRO A 60 13.92 5.44 6.05
CA PRO A 60 12.82 6.40 6.22
C PRO A 60 11.90 6.09 7.42
N TRP A 61 11.95 4.87 7.93
CA TRP A 61 11.19 4.41 9.11
C TRP A 61 11.86 4.71 10.46
N LEU A 62 13.11 5.18 10.49
CA LEU A 62 13.76 5.58 11.74
C LEU A 62 13.01 6.70 12.46
N ALA A 63 12.46 7.66 11.71
CA ALA A 63 11.61 8.71 12.27
C ALA A 63 10.36 8.12 12.94
N MET A 64 9.74 7.12 12.30
CA MET A 64 8.57 6.43 12.84
C MET A 64 8.87 5.72 14.15
N MET A 65 10.03 5.09 14.28
CA MET A 65 10.45 4.39 15.50
C MET A 65 10.64 5.32 16.70
N LYS A 66 11.02 6.58 16.45
CA LYS A 66 11.19 7.59 17.52
C LYS A 66 9.87 8.13 18.03
N VAL A 67 8.83 8.12 17.21
CA VAL A 67 7.56 8.81 17.49
C VAL A 67 6.43 7.83 17.83
N MET A 68 6.50 6.60 17.32
CA MET A 68 5.43 5.60 17.48
C MET A 68 5.90 4.36 18.21
N SER A 69 4.99 3.78 19.01
CA SER A 69 5.16 2.42 19.52
C SER A 69 4.89 1.40 18.39
N VAL A 70 5.40 0.16 18.57
CA VAL A 70 5.17 -0.92 17.59
C VAL A 70 3.69 -1.16 17.28
N PRO A 71 2.76 -1.22 18.26
CA PRO A 71 1.35 -1.39 17.95
C PRO A 71 0.76 -0.26 17.08
N GLN A 72 1.17 0.98 17.34
CA GLN A 72 0.73 2.13 16.53
C GLN A 72 1.27 2.06 15.10
N ALA A 73 2.58 1.81 14.96
CA ALA A 73 3.23 1.66 13.66
C ALA A 73 2.61 0.50 12.88
N PHE A 74 2.33 -0.61 13.56
CA PHE A 74 1.67 -1.77 12.98
C PHE A 74 0.27 -1.44 12.47
N ALA A 75 -0.56 -0.80 13.29
CA ALA A 75 -1.93 -0.44 12.91
C ALA A 75 -1.96 0.48 11.69
N VAL A 76 -1.09 1.49 11.66
CA VAL A 76 -0.99 2.43 10.55
C VAL A 76 -0.49 1.72 9.28
N THR A 77 0.56 0.90 9.40
CA THR A 77 1.10 0.14 8.26
C THR A 77 0.06 -0.83 7.71
N PHE A 78 -0.63 -1.55 8.57
CA PHE A 78 -1.69 -2.48 8.18
C PHE A 78 -2.79 -1.76 7.40
N LEU A 79 -3.28 -0.64 7.93
CA LEU A 79 -4.34 0.13 7.29
C LEU A 79 -3.95 0.62 5.89
N PHE A 80 -2.79 1.27 5.77
CA PHE A 80 -2.38 1.86 4.50
C PHE A 80 -1.95 0.82 3.47
N LEU A 81 -1.32 -0.27 3.89
CA LEU A 81 -1.03 -1.39 3.01
C LEU A 81 -2.31 -2.05 2.50
N TYR A 82 -3.28 -2.27 3.38
CA TYR A 82 -4.59 -2.79 3.00
C TYR A 82 -5.30 -1.90 1.99
N LEU A 83 -5.37 -0.59 2.24
CA LEU A 83 -5.99 0.36 1.32
C LEU A 83 -5.29 0.39 -0.05
N TYR A 84 -3.96 0.35 -0.05
CA TYR A 84 -3.18 0.30 -1.28
C TYR A 84 -3.43 -0.98 -2.09
N LEU A 85 -3.42 -2.13 -1.44
CA LEU A 85 -3.69 -3.41 -2.10
C LEU A 85 -5.13 -3.50 -2.60
N ALA A 86 -6.10 -3.00 -1.84
CA ALA A 86 -7.50 -2.92 -2.26
C ALA A 86 -7.67 -2.02 -3.49
N PHE A 87 -6.99 -0.86 -3.52
CA PHE A 87 -6.95 0.03 -4.68
C PHE A 87 -6.33 -0.66 -5.90
N MET A 88 -5.18 -1.33 -5.74
CA MET A 88 -4.52 -2.05 -6.84
C MET A 88 -5.38 -3.19 -7.38
N GLY A 89 -6.06 -3.93 -6.51
CA GLY A 89 -7.01 -4.97 -6.93
C GLY A 89 -8.22 -4.40 -7.67
N ALA A 90 -8.78 -3.28 -7.21
CA ALA A 90 -9.87 -2.60 -7.89
C ALA A 90 -9.44 -2.04 -9.26
N LEU A 91 -8.23 -1.50 -9.36
CA LEU A 91 -7.65 -1.01 -10.62
C LEU A 91 -7.43 -2.16 -11.61
N LEU A 92 -6.85 -3.27 -11.15
CA LEU A 92 -6.68 -4.49 -11.95
C LEU A 92 -8.01 -4.94 -12.55
N TYR A 93 -9.03 -5.03 -11.72
CA TYR A 93 -10.35 -5.47 -12.15
C TYR A 93 -11.01 -4.50 -13.12
N ALA A 94 -11.00 -3.20 -12.83
CA ALA A 94 -11.59 -2.19 -13.71
C ALA A 94 -10.90 -2.15 -15.09
N ALA A 95 -9.57 -2.20 -15.11
CA ALA A 95 -8.81 -2.20 -16.36
C ALA A 95 -8.99 -3.51 -17.16
N ALA A 96 -9.11 -4.65 -16.47
CA ALA A 96 -9.43 -5.92 -17.10
C ALA A 96 -10.82 -5.93 -17.77
N LEU A 97 -11.81 -5.29 -17.15
CA LEU A 97 -13.15 -5.12 -17.74
C LEU A 97 -13.16 -4.18 -18.95
N LEU A 98 -12.29 -3.17 -18.96
CA LEU A 98 -12.21 -2.22 -20.08
C LEU A 98 -11.55 -2.80 -21.33
N SER A 99 -10.61 -3.74 -21.17
CA SER A 99 -9.81 -4.26 -22.29
C SER A 99 -9.50 -5.75 -22.12
N SER A 100 -8.56 -6.09 -21.23
CA SER A 100 -8.13 -7.48 -21.01
C SER A 100 -7.43 -7.63 -19.66
N GLY A 101 -7.24 -8.86 -19.19
CA GLY A 101 -6.46 -9.15 -17.99
C GLY A 101 -5.01 -8.64 -18.09
N ILE A 102 -4.43 -8.68 -19.28
CA ILE A 102 -3.08 -8.15 -19.54
C ILE A 102 -3.05 -6.63 -19.35
N ALA A 103 -4.05 -5.90 -19.86
CA ALA A 103 -4.16 -4.46 -19.66
C ALA A 103 -4.30 -4.09 -18.17
N GLY A 104 -5.03 -4.91 -17.40
CA GLY A 104 -5.12 -4.77 -15.95
C GLY A 104 -3.76 -4.89 -15.26
N MET A 105 -2.98 -5.90 -15.63
CA MET A 105 -1.61 -6.07 -15.09
C MET A 105 -0.70 -4.90 -15.45
N VAL A 106 -0.72 -4.46 -16.71
CA VAL A 106 0.08 -3.31 -17.17
C VAL A 106 -0.30 -2.03 -16.42
N ALA A 107 -1.60 -1.80 -16.18
CA ALA A 107 -2.07 -0.65 -15.42
C ALA A 107 -1.55 -0.66 -13.97
N VAL A 108 -1.64 -1.80 -13.29
CA VAL A 108 -1.14 -1.96 -11.90
C VAL A 108 0.36 -1.77 -11.82
N ILE A 109 1.11 -2.42 -12.71
CA ILE A 109 2.59 -2.28 -12.76
C ILE A 109 2.95 -0.83 -13.07
N GLY A 110 2.28 -0.19 -14.03
CA GLY A 110 2.51 1.20 -14.41
C GLY A 110 2.31 2.18 -13.26
N VAL A 111 1.19 2.03 -12.52
CA VAL A 111 0.90 2.87 -11.34
C VAL A 111 1.94 2.63 -10.23
N HIS A 112 2.30 1.37 -9.97
CA HIS A 112 3.28 1.04 -8.95
C HIS A 112 4.67 1.60 -9.30
N LEU A 113 5.13 1.38 -10.53
CA LEU A 113 6.43 1.87 -11.01
C LEU A 113 6.49 3.40 -11.02
N THR A 114 5.44 4.07 -11.51
CA THR A 114 5.35 5.53 -11.48
C THR A 114 5.39 6.06 -10.05
N GLY A 115 4.68 5.39 -9.14
CA GLY A 115 4.70 5.73 -7.72
C GLY A 115 6.10 5.60 -7.11
N TYR A 116 6.82 4.54 -7.46
CA TYR A 116 8.19 4.30 -7.02
C TYR A 116 9.17 5.36 -7.55
N LEU A 117 9.13 5.66 -8.86
CA LEU A 117 9.98 6.69 -9.47
C LEU A 117 9.73 8.07 -8.85
N ARG A 118 8.46 8.46 -8.65
CA ARG A 118 8.14 9.73 -7.99
C ARG A 118 8.63 9.81 -6.55
N MET A 119 8.61 8.70 -5.84
CA MET A 119 9.15 8.64 -4.48
C MET A 119 10.68 8.81 -4.48
N MET A 120 11.39 8.27 -5.47
CA MET A 120 12.85 8.46 -5.63
C MET A 120 13.21 9.90 -5.99
N ASP A 121 12.41 10.57 -6.81
CA ASP A 121 12.62 11.96 -7.26
C ASP A 121 12.12 13.01 -6.24
N SER A 122 11.83 12.60 -5.00
CA SER A 122 11.33 13.47 -3.92
C SER A 122 9.93 14.07 -4.17
N TYR A 123 9.19 13.58 -5.17
CA TYR A 123 7.78 13.95 -5.41
C TYR A 123 6.81 13.07 -4.61
N THR A 124 7.07 12.93 -3.31
CA THR A 124 6.31 12.04 -2.42
C THR A 124 4.82 12.39 -2.35
N GLU A 125 4.48 13.67 -2.43
CA GLU A 125 3.09 14.16 -2.36
C GLU A 125 2.21 13.63 -3.49
N THR A 126 2.78 13.39 -4.66
CA THR A 126 2.05 12.91 -5.85
C THR A 126 2.13 11.40 -6.03
N SER A 127 2.91 10.70 -5.20
CA SER A 127 3.10 9.26 -5.26
C SER A 127 2.03 8.52 -4.43
N LEU A 128 1.24 7.69 -5.08
CA LEU A 128 0.31 6.80 -4.38
C LEU A 128 1.05 5.77 -3.52
N LEU A 129 2.20 5.28 -3.99
CA LEU A 129 3.03 4.36 -3.22
C LEU A 129 3.57 5.03 -1.95
N ALA A 130 4.06 6.27 -2.04
CA ALA A 130 4.53 7.02 -0.88
C ALA A 130 3.45 7.22 0.19
N ARG A 131 2.19 7.36 -0.25
CA ARG A 131 1.02 7.43 0.65
C ARG A 131 0.66 6.11 1.32
N ALA A 132 1.22 5.00 0.87
CA ALA A 132 1.11 3.70 1.52
C ALA A 132 2.25 3.43 2.51
N VAL A 133 3.29 4.26 2.53
CA VAL A 133 4.45 4.13 3.41
C VAL A 133 4.29 5.03 4.64
N PRO A 134 4.06 4.48 5.84
CA PRO A 134 3.75 5.25 7.05
C PRO A 134 4.84 6.25 7.45
N GLY A 135 6.10 5.98 7.13
CA GLY A 135 7.23 6.88 7.43
C GLY A 135 7.05 8.29 6.85
N ASN A 136 6.41 8.42 5.70
CA ASN A 136 6.20 9.69 5.01
C ASN A 136 5.15 10.60 5.68
N PHE A 137 4.41 10.08 6.66
CA PHE A 137 3.46 10.89 7.42
C PHE A 137 4.11 11.63 8.60
N ILE A 138 5.29 11.20 9.01
CA ILE A 138 5.94 11.72 10.21
C ILE A 138 6.63 13.04 9.92
N ASP A 139 7.14 13.20 8.72
CA ASP A 139 7.81 14.43 8.28
C ASP A 139 6.83 15.56 7.97
N GLY A 140 5.52 15.31 8.12
CA GLY A 140 4.45 16.29 7.87
C GLY A 140 4.19 16.59 6.39
N THR A 141 4.90 15.93 5.47
CA THR A 141 4.69 16.07 4.01
C THR A 141 3.37 15.48 3.57
N LEU A 142 2.90 14.42 4.24
CA LEU A 142 1.66 13.74 3.95
C LEU A 142 0.74 13.69 5.18
N SER A 143 -0.56 13.87 4.95
CA SER A 143 -1.58 13.71 5.99
C SER A 143 -2.20 12.33 5.93
N TYR A 144 -2.35 11.66 7.10
CA TYR A 144 -3.06 10.38 7.23
C TYR A 144 -4.47 10.44 6.67
N TRP A 145 -5.24 11.46 7.06
CA TRP A 145 -6.64 11.60 6.67
C TRP A 145 -6.81 11.85 5.17
N GLN A 146 -5.98 12.70 4.59
CA GLN A 146 -6.00 12.99 3.16
C GLN A 146 -5.62 11.75 2.35
N SER A 147 -4.62 10.99 2.79
CA SER A 147 -4.18 9.78 2.12
C SER A 147 -5.22 8.66 2.20
N ALA A 148 -5.84 8.46 3.36
CA ALA A 148 -6.93 7.50 3.53
C ALA A 148 -8.15 7.89 2.69
N ALA A 149 -8.57 9.17 2.73
CA ALA A 149 -9.67 9.68 1.94
C ALA A 149 -9.42 9.53 0.43
N LEU A 150 -8.20 9.77 -0.03
CA LEU A 150 -7.81 9.59 -1.42
C LEU A 150 -7.96 8.13 -1.85
N PHE A 151 -7.42 7.17 -1.09
CA PHE A 151 -7.56 5.75 -1.42
C PHE A 151 -9.01 5.30 -1.42
N LEU A 152 -9.80 5.71 -0.43
CA LEU A 152 -11.23 5.37 -0.37
C LEU A 152 -11.99 5.96 -1.57
N ALA A 153 -11.72 7.20 -1.95
CA ALA A 153 -12.31 7.84 -3.11
C ALA A 153 -11.94 7.10 -4.42
N LEU A 154 -10.67 6.76 -4.59
CA LEU A 154 -10.20 6.02 -5.77
C LEU A 154 -10.85 4.62 -5.86
N ILE A 155 -10.91 3.90 -4.75
CA ILE A 155 -11.59 2.59 -4.68
C ILE A 155 -13.06 2.75 -5.04
N ALA A 156 -13.76 3.74 -4.45
CA ALA A 156 -15.17 3.98 -4.73
C ALA A 156 -15.42 4.31 -6.21
N VAL A 157 -14.61 5.16 -6.82
CA VAL A 157 -14.70 5.49 -8.26
C VAL A 157 -14.52 4.23 -9.12
N LEU A 158 -13.50 3.41 -8.83
CA LEU A 158 -13.26 2.17 -9.56
C LEU A 158 -14.39 1.15 -9.37
N MET A 159 -14.99 1.09 -8.19
CA MET A 159 -16.17 0.24 -7.93
C MET A 159 -17.37 0.67 -8.76
N VAL A 160 -17.66 1.97 -8.79
CA VAL A 160 -18.77 2.52 -9.60
C VAL A 160 -18.53 2.26 -11.08
N LEU A 161 -17.32 2.58 -11.58
CA LEU A 161 -16.94 2.34 -12.96
C LEU A 161 -17.12 0.86 -13.35
N SER A 162 -16.56 -0.05 -12.56
CA SER A 162 -16.68 -1.48 -12.81
C SER A 162 -18.13 -1.96 -12.79
N SER A 163 -18.95 -1.44 -11.89
CA SER A 163 -20.37 -1.80 -11.81
C SER A 163 -21.15 -1.35 -13.05
N VAL A 164 -20.82 -0.17 -13.59
CA VAL A 164 -21.42 0.35 -14.83
C VAL A 164 -20.97 -0.50 -16.03
N LEU A 165 -19.69 -0.87 -16.09
CA LEU A 165 -19.15 -1.69 -17.19
C LEU A 165 -19.79 -3.09 -17.20
N VAL A 166 -19.90 -3.75 -16.06
CA VAL A 166 -20.54 -5.07 -15.95
C VAL A 166 -22.00 -5.00 -16.43
N LYS A 167 -22.75 -3.99 -15.99
CA LYS A 167 -24.14 -3.82 -16.47
C LYS A 167 -24.22 -3.64 -17.98
N LYS A 168 -23.33 -2.87 -18.59
CA LYS A 168 -23.31 -2.69 -20.04
C LYS A 168 -23.03 -4.00 -20.77
N MET A 169 -22.15 -4.86 -20.25
CA MET A 169 -21.85 -6.17 -20.82
C MET A 169 -23.06 -7.13 -20.73
N GLU A 170 -23.81 -7.11 -19.61
CA GLU A 170 -25.00 -7.94 -19.44
C GLU A 170 -26.14 -7.52 -20.36
N PHE A 171 -26.25 -6.24 -20.71
CA PHE A 171 -27.30 -5.70 -21.59
C PHE A 171 -26.96 -5.76 -23.11
N GLN A 172 -25.85 -6.39 -23.50
CA GLN A 172 -25.53 -6.71 -24.89
C GLN A 172 -25.49 -8.25 -25.14
N PRO A 173 -26.56 -9.01 -24.88
CA PRO A 173 -26.63 -10.40 -25.30
C PRO A 173 -27.02 -10.40 -26.80
N GLY A 174 -26.06 -10.53 -27.68
CA GLY A 174 -26.45 -10.76 -29.09
C GLY A 174 -25.66 -10.08 -30.18
N LYS A 175 -24.38 -9.78 -29.99
CA LYS A 175 -23.46 -9.83 -31.14
C LYS A 175 -22.92 -11.25 -31.21
N GLU A 176 -23.72 -12.14 -31.84
CA GLU A 176 -23.21 -13.34 -32.44
C GLU A 176 -21.99 -12.96 -33.27
N ILE A 177 -20.89 -13.62 -33.00
CA ILE A 177 -19.71 -13.60 -33.83
C ILE A 177 -20.10 -14.41 -35.07
N ASP A 178 -20.73 -13.73 -36.05
CA ASP A 178 -20.86 -14.23 -37.41
C ASP A 178 -19.47 -14.11 -38.03
N GLY A 179 -18.89 -15.27 -38.37
CA GLY A 179 -17.72 -15.36 -39.22
C GLY A 179 -16.78 -16.45 -38.80
#